data_d3489cb35e16beb4db56658c8a4ca24b
#
_entry.id   d3489cb35e16beb4db56658c8a4ca24b
#
_cell.length_a   1.000
_cell.length_b   1.000
_cell.length_c   1.000
_cell.angle_alpha   90.00
_cell.angle_beta   90.00
_cell.angle_gamma   90.00
#
_symmetry.space_group_name_H-M   'P 1'
#
loop_
_entity.id
_entity.type
_entity.pdbx_description
1 polymer ?
#
loop_
_entity_poly.entity_id
_entity_poly.type
_entity_poly.pdbx_seq_one_letter_code
_entity_poly.pdbx_strand_id
1 'polypeptide(L)'
;MVLDAPQPGSHDRSTPTGTLEESAADLFESMLAARDAEGNGDGGRAALDAFYRALMSATLLLPVPPEHGDEAKSALESAVNDDAEVEISVLLAADADGQAISVCFASFAALSAWAPRGTATLPIPARIAIANMAAADVPAIMDPAGPIPYRFETDELASLAAGRLPGSDEPLFGEAPSRSLRLHAPGLDTLDLERSLADALRGTGVDAAWLVRSESDGRPRLLLGLLGPEGAGATVDVPDGTDVVWLEEPLLASVRAVAQPFYQRDR
;
A
#
# COMPACT_ATOMS: atom_id res chain seq x y z
N MET A 1 -22.79 4.39 19.30
CA MET A 1 -22.67 3.07 18.64
C MET A 1 -21.25 2.95 18.19
N VAL A 2 -20.47 2.04 18.78
CA VAL A 2 -19.06 1.79 18.39
C VAL A 2 -19.14 0.73 17.31
N LEU A 3 -18.82 1.08 16.08
CA LEU A 3 -18.65 0.14 14.99
C LEU A 3 -17.16 -0.19 14.91
N ASP A 4 -16.81 -1.35 15.44
CA ASP A 4 -15.52 -2.00 15.18
C ASP A 4 -15.68 -2.71 13.84
N ALA A 5 -15.51 -1.97 12.74
CA ALA A 5 -15.38 -2.55 11.43
C ALA A 5 -13.88 -2.78 11.19
N PRO A 6 -13.46 -4.02 10.86
CA PRO A 6 -12.12 -4.21 10.35
C PRO A 6 -12.04 -3.41 9.04
N GLN A 7 -11.34 -2.28 9.07
CA GLN A 7 -10.94 -1.60 7.86
C GLN A 7 -10.05 -2.60 7.09
N PRO A 8 -10.33 -2.90 5.82
CA PRO A 8 -9.28 -3.34 4.93
C PRO A 8 -8.22 -2.24 5.03
N GLY A 9 -7.02 -2.62 5.47
CA GLY A 9 -6.00 -1.67 5.85
C GLY A 9 -5.92 -0.56 4.81
N SER A 10 -6.25 0.65 5.19
CA SER A 10 -5.74 1.82 4.51
C SER A 10 -4.24 1.75 4.72
N HIS A 11 -3.59 0.92 3.89
CA HIS A 11 -2.17 0.99 3.72
C HIS A 11 -1.91 2.46 3.43
N ASP A 12 -1.23 3.09 4.38
CA ASP A 12 -0.66 4.40 4.17
C ASP A 12 -0.07 4.38 2.76
N ARG A 13 -0.73 5.05 1.84
CA ARG A 13 -0.26 5.24 0.47
C ARG A 13 0.87 6.25 0.50
N SER A 14 1.88 5.96 1.32
CA SER A 14 3.20 6.51 1.10
C SER A 14 3.63 5.92 -0.24
N THR A 15 3.22 6.55 -1.31
CA THR A 15 3.92 6.43 -2.58
C THR A 15 5.39 6.60 -2.22
N PRO A 16 6.26 5.63 -2.51
CA PRO A 16 7.67 5.76 -2.17
C PRO A 16 8.13 7.08 -2.79
N THR A 17 8.38 8.08 -1.93
CA THR A 17 8.70 9.46 -2.35
C THR A 17 10.13 9.54 -2.87
N GLY A 18 10.84 8.42 -2.85
CA GLY A 18 12.21 8.25 -3.35
C GLY A 18 12.24 7.67 -4.75
N THR A 19 13.32 7.94 -5.46
CA THR A 19 13.63 7.25 -6.72
C THR A 19 13.91 5.76 -6.43
N LEU A 20 13.81 4.88 -7.43
CA LEU A 20 14.17 3.47 -7.30
C LEU A 20 15.59 3.29 -6.73
N GLU A 21 16.51 4.19 -7.10
CA GLU A 21 17.91 4.14 -6.65
C GLU A 21 18.08 4.54 -5.18
N GLU A 22 17.31 5.51 -4.68
CA GLU A 22 17.30 5.87 -3.24
C GLU A 22 16.74 4.72 -2.40
N SER A 23 15.63 4.14 -2.83
CA SER A 23 15.04 2.95 -2.18
C SER A 23 16.01 1.76 -2.18
N ALA A 24 16.76 1.57 -3.26
CA ALA A 24 17.78 0.52 -3.35
C ALA A 24 18.96 0.76 -2.40
N ALA A 25 19.37 2.01 -2.22
CA ALA A 25 20.45 2.36 -1.30
C ALA A 25 20.07 2.08 0.16
N ASP A 26 18.89 2.51 0.58
CA ASP A 26 18.37 2.27 1.94
C ASP A 26 18.21 0.78 2.21
N LEU A 27 17.71 0.03 1.23
CA LEU A 27 17.58 -1.43 1.34
C LEU A 27 18.95 -2.11 1.46
N PHE A 28 19.93 -1.67 0.67
CA PHE A 28 21.28 -2.20 0.72
C PHE A 28 21.95 -1.93 2.07
N GLU A 29 21.83 -0.72 2.63
CA GLU A 29 22.35 -0.38 3.96
C GLU A 29 21.73 -1.23 5.06
N SER A 30 20.41 -1.43 5.03
CA SER A 30 19.71 -2.26 6.01
C SER A 30 20.11 -3.73 5.92
N MET A 31 20.32 -4.24 4.71
CA MET A 31 20.79 -5.61 4.44
C MET A 31 22.23 -5.81 4.92
N LEU A 32 23.10 -4.81 4.70
CA LEU A 32 24.47 -4.83 5.19
C LEU A 32 24.50 -4.85 6.73
N ALA A 33 23.69 -4.00 7.37
CA ALA A 33 23.56 -3.96 8.82
C ALA A 33 23.05 -5.29 9.40
N ALA A 34 22.08 -5.92 8.75
CA ALA A 34 21.57 -7.23 9.17
C ALA A 34 22.65 -8.32 9.07
N ARG A 35 23.43 -8.34 7.99
CA ARG A 35 24.53 -9.28 7.81
C ARG A 35 25.65 -9.06 8.84
N ASP A 36 26.05 -7.81 9.07
CA ASP A 36 27.14 -7.49 10.01
C ASP A 36 26.73 -7.77 11.46
N ALA A 37 25.44 -7.75 11.76
CA ALA A 37 24.88 -8.11 13.06
C ALA A 37 24.57 -9.61 13.21
N GLU A 38 24.76 -10.42 12.16
CA GLU A 38 24.53 -11.86 12.19
C GLU A 38 25.36 -12.51 13.30
N GLY A 39 24.70 -13.30 14.14
CA GLY A 39 25.33 -13.92 15.31
C GLY A 39 25.38 -13.06 16.59
N ASN A 40 24.93 -11.82 16.56
CA ASN A 40 24.91 -10.92 17.72
C ASN A 40 23.63 -11.03 18.60
N GLY A 41 22.94 -12.15 18.57
CA GLY A 41 21.74 -12.37 19.40
C GLY A 41 20.64 -11.34 19.10
N ASP A 42 20.14 -10.63 20.14
CA ASP A 42 19.04 -9.66 20.02
C ASP A 42 19.37 -8.51 19.04
N GLY A 43 20.62 -8.09 18.95
CA GLY A 43 21.07 -7.05 18.00
C GLY A 43 20.94 -7.51 16.56
N GLY A 44 21.27 -8.77 16.27
CA GLY A 44 21.11 -9.36 14.94
C GLY A 44 19.64 -9.48 14.54
N ARG A 45 18.78 -9.87 15.48
CA ARG A 45 17.34 -9.93 15.23
C ARG A 45 16.76 -8.56 14.90
N ALA A 46 17.06 -7.53 15.68
CA ALA A 46 16.57 -6.17 15.45
C ALA A 46 17.02 -5.61 14.09
N ALA A 47 18.27 -5.89 13.68
CA ALA A 47 18.78 -5.49 12.37
C ALA A 47 18.07 -6.21 11.22
N LEU A 48 17.79 -7.51 11.36
CA LEU A 48 17.04 -8.30 10.39
C LEU A 48 15.59 -7.82 10.28
N ASP A 49 14.94 -7.52 11.38
CA ASP A 49 13.58 -6.96 11.41
C ASP A 49 13.54 -5.58 10.73
N ALA A 50 14.58 -4.75 10.91
CA ALA A 50 14.70 -3.47 10.21
C ALA A 50 14.85 -3.67 8.69
N PHE A 51 15.66 -4.66 8.27
CA PHE A 51 15.80 -5.03 6.88
C PHE A 51 14.45 -5.45 6.26
N TYR A 52 13.67 -6.31 6.92
CA TYR A 52 12.36 -6.72 6.40
C TYR A 52 11.38 -5.54 6.26
N ARG A 53 11.38 -4.60 7.21
CA ARG A 53 10.55 -3.38 7.10
C ARG A 53 10.99 -2.49 5.94
N ALA A 54 12.29 -2.31 5.75
CA ALA A 54 12.85 -1.57 4.62
C ALA A 54 12.49 -2.25 3.28
N LEU A 55 12.67 -3.58 3.20
CA LEU A 55 12.31 -4.39 2.04
C LEU A 55 10.85 -4.18 1.64
N MET A 56 9.91 -4.32 2.57
CA MET A 56 8.48 -4.24 2.26
C MET A 56 8.01 -2.84 1.88
N SER A 57 8.82 -1.82 2.17
CA SER A 57 8.61 -0.43 1.73
C SER A 57 9.29 -0.10 0.40
N ALA A 58 10.15 -0.99 -0.09
CA ALA A 58 10.92 -0.78 -1.30
C ALA A 58 10.14 -1.09 -2.60
N THR A 59 10.72 -0.70 -3.72
CA THR A 59 10.35 -1.16 -5.06
C THR A 59 11.38 -2.16 -5.53
N LEU A 60 10.93 -3.32 -6.02
CA LEU A 60 11.78 -4.35 -6.59
C LEU A 60 11.57 -4.46 -8.10
N LEU A 61 12.61 -4.87 -8.80
CA LEU A 61 12.55 -5.21 -10.22
C LEU A 61 12.34 -6.72 -10.35
N LEU A 62 11.21 -7.13 -10.90
CA LEU A 62 10.96 -8.53 -11.25
C LEU A 62 11.26 -8.77 -12.72
N PRO A 63 12.10 -9.75 -13.07
CA PRO A 63 12.26 -10.17 -14.44
C PRO A 63 11.00 -10.91 -14.90
N VAL A 64 10.51 -10.55 -16.07
CA VAL A 64 9.34 -11.17 -16.69
C VAL A 64 9.70 -11.72 -18.06
N PRO A 65 9.02 -12.78 -18.54
CA PRO A 65 9.20 -13.24 -19.91
C PRO A 65 8.92 -12.09 -20.90
N PRO A 66 9.77 -11.89 -21.90
CA PRO A 66 9.64 -10.75 -22.83
C PRO A 66 8.26 -10.68 -23.50
N GLU A 67 7.66 -11.84 -23.78
CA GLU A 67 6.34 -11.97 -24.39
C GLU A 67 5.18 -11.50 -23.49
N HIS A 68 5.38 -11.42 -22.19
CA HIS A 68 4.37 -11.03 -21.20
C HIS A 68 4.61 -9.63 -20.60
N GLY A 69 5.65 -8.92 -21.05
CA GLY A 69 6.05 -7.63 -20.45
C GLY A 69 4.95 -6.56 -20.49
N ASP A 70 4.27 -6.41 -21.64
CA ASP A 70 3.23 -5.42 -21.81
C ASP A 70 1.93 -5.81 -21.07
N GLU A 71 1.60 -7.10 -21.06
CA GLU A 71 0.42 -7.64 -20.35
C GLU A 71 0.58 -7.48 -18.83
N ALA A 72 1.75 -7.85 -18.31
CA ALA A 72 2.07 -7.72 -16.88
C ALA A 72 2.08 -6.24 -16.43
N LYS A 73 2.57 -5.33 -17.29
CA LYS A 73 2.52 -3.89 -17.01
C LYS A 73 1.08 -3.37 -16.96
N SER A 74 0.25 -3.75 -17.91
CA SER A 74 -1.16 -3.34 -17.93
C SER A 74 -1.94 -3.90 -16.73
N ALA A 75 -1.67 -5.15 -16.36
CA ALA A 75 -2.26 -5.78 -15.18
C ALA A 75 -1.85 -5.03 -13.89
N LEU A 76 -0.58 -4.67 -13.76
CA LEU A 76 -0.07 -3.91 -12.62
C LEU A 76 -0.69 -2.50 -12.53
N GLU A 77 -0.80 -1.79 -13.66
CA GLU A 77 -1.43 -0.47 -13.71
C GLU A 77 -2.91 -0.53 -13.28
N SER A 78 -3.63 -1.57 -13.70
CA SER A 78 -5.03 -1.80 -13.28
C SER A 78 -5.13 -2.10 -11.79
N ALA A 79 -4.24 -2.93 -11.25
CA ALA A 79 -4.27 -3.31 -9.84
C ALA A 79 -3.93 -2.17 -8.87
N VAL A 80 -3.02 -1.31 -9.26
CA VAL A 80 -2.67 -0.12 -8.46
C VAL A 80 -3.89 0.81 -8.32
N ASN A 81 -4.78 0.82 -9.33
CA ASN A 81 -5.98 1.64 -9.34
C ASN A 81 -7.19 1.00 -8.64
N ASP A 82 -7.31 -0.33 -8.69
CA ASP A 82 -8.54 -1.03 -8.31
C ASP A 82 -8.41 -1.90 -7.03
N ASP A 83 -7.27 -1.87 -6.32
CA ASP A 83 -6.96 -2.78 -5.18
C ASP A 83 -7.16 -4.27 -5.53
N ALA A 84 -7.03 -4.63 -6.81
CA ALA A 84 -7.24 -5.99 -7.30
C ALA A 84 -5.99 -6.85 -7.07
N GLU A 85 -6.20 -8.14 -6.77
CA GLU A 85 -5.11 -9.12 -6.79
C GLU A 85 -4.60 -9.26 -8.23
N VAL A 86 -3.27 -9.13 -8.40
CA VAL A 86 -2.60 -9.30 -9.70
C VAL A 86 -1.75 -10.53 -9.68
N GLU A 87 -2.08 -11.44 -10.56
CA GLU A 87 -1.21 -12.57 -10.87
C GLU A 87 -0.20 -12.15 -11.95
N ILE A 88 1.08 -12.12 -11.57
CA ILE A 88 2.17 -11.78 -12.49
C ILE A 88 3.00 -13.04 -12.74
N SER A 89 3.15 -13.41 -14.00
CA SER A 89 4.08 -14.49 -14.38
C SER A 89 5.52 -14.04 -14.14
N VAL A 90 6.15 -14.58 -13.09
CA VAL A 90 7.56 -14.31 -12.76
C VAL A 90 8.48 -15.33 -13.45
N LEU A 91 9.66 -14.88 -13.83
CA LEU A 91 10.68 -15.73 -14.41
C LEU A 91 11.39 -16.52 -13.28
N LEU A 92 11.37 -17.84 -13.38
CA LEU A 92 12.12 -18.71 -12.48
C LEU A 92 13.51 -18.97 -13.05
N ALA A 93 14.51 -18.93 -12.18
CA ALA A 93 15.86 -19.39 -12.47
C ALA A 93 16.08 -20.79 -11.88
N ALA A 94 17.18 -21.42 -12.22
CA ALA A 94 17.67 -22.60 -11.52
C ALA A 94 18.83 -22.20 -10.61
N ASP A 95 18.83 -22.67 -9.37
CA ASP A 95 19.96 -22.54 -8.46
C ASP A 95 21.11 -23.50 -8.83
N ALA A 96 22.16 -23.55 -8.03
CA ALA A 96 23.32 -24.41 -8.27
C ALA A 96 23.00 -25.92 -8.29
N ASP A 97 21.92 -26.31 -7.61
CA ASP A 97 21.44 -27.69 -7.51
C ASP A 97 20.37 -28.00 -8.56
N GLY A 98 20.04 -27.04 -9.44
CA GLY A 98 19.03 -27.17 -10.48
C GLY A 98 17.60 -27.00 -9.94
N GLN A 99 17.42 -26.55 -8.71
CA GLN A 99 16.10 -26.29 -8.15
C GLN A 99 15.57 -24.96 -8.66
N ALA A 100 14.25 -24.88 -8.86
CA ALA A 100 13.60 -23.63 -9.24
C ALA A 100 13.73 -22.59 -8.12
N ILE A 101 14.09 -21.37 -8.48
CA ILE A 101 14.20 -20.24 -7.56
C ILE A 101 13.64 -18.98 -8.22
N SER A 102 12.86 -18.21 -7.51
CA SER A 102 12.43 -16.89 -7.96
C SER A 102 13.57 -15.89 -7.83
N VAL A 103 13.64 -14.92 -8.74
CA VAL A 103 14.67 -13.88 -8.69
C VAL A 103 14.04 -12.50 -8.69
N CYS A 104 14.61 -11.60 -7.89
CA CYS A 104 14.25 -10.19 -7.89
C CYS A 104 15.49 -9.32 -7.71
N PHE A 105 15.36 -8.02 -7.98
CA PHE A 105 16.50 -7.10 -7.90
C PHE A 105 16.09 -5.81 -7.22
N ALA A 106 16.96 -5.30 -6.35
CA ALA A 106 16.79 -4.02 -5.70
C ALA A 106 17.19 -2.84 -6.62
N SER A 107 18.02 -3.08 -7.64
CA SER A 107 18.52 -2.04 -8.53
C SER A 107 18.74 -2.51 -9.98
N PHE A 108 18.75 -1.56 -10.91
CA PHE A 108 19.13 -1.84 -12.29
C PHE A 108 20.59 -2.29 -12.43
N ALA A 109 21.46 -1.85 -11.51
CA ALA A 109 22.88 -2.28 -11.51
C ALA A 109 23.00 -3.78 -11.22
N ALA A 110 22.29 -4.29 -10.20
CA ALA A 110 22.28 -5.71 -9.86
C ALA A 110 21.64 -6.55 -10.98
N LEU A 111 20.53 -6.08 -11.55
CA LEU A 111 19.89 -6.71 -12.70
C LEU A 111 20.85 -6.81 -13.90
N SER A 112 21.52 -5.71 -14.26
CA SER A 112 22.45 -5.68 -15.40
C SER A 112 23.66 -6.59 -15.19
N ALA A 113 24.12 -6.74 -13.96
CA ALA A 113 25.17 -7.69 -13.61
C ALA A 113 24.74 -9.15 -13.81
N TRP A 114 23.48 -9.46 -13.51
CA TRP A 114 22.90 -10.79 -13.67
C TRP A 114 22.52 -11.09 -15.12
N ALA A 115 21.90 -10.14 -15.83
CA ALA A 115 21.41 -10.27 -17.19
C ALA A 115 22.04 -9.22 -18.13
N PRO A 116 23.33 -9.34 -18.49
CA PRO A 116 24.04 -8.33 -19.26
C PRO A 116 23.50 -8.17 -20.70
N ARG A 117 22.72 -9.12 -21.20
CA ARG A 117 22.03 -9.03 -22.51
C ARG A 117 20.67 -8.33 -22.43
N GLY A 118 20.28 -7.90 -21.22
CA GLY A 118 18.98 -7.36 -20.94
C GLY A 118 17.91 -8.43 -20.71
N THR A 119 16.88 -8.05 -19.96
CA THR A 119 15.66 -8.83 -19.78
C THR A 119 14.51 -7.84 -19.54
N ALA A 120 13.31 -8.21 -19.91
CA ALA A 120 12.13 -7.41 -19.55
C ALA A 120 11.96 -7.44 -18.04
N THR A 121 11.65 -6.30 -17.44
CA THR A 121 11.48 -6.16 -15.99
C THR A 121 10.33 -5.23 -15.66
N LEU A 122 9.69 -5.51 -14.54
CA LEU A 122 8.66 -4.67 -13.95
C LEU A 122 9.15 -4.12 -12.61
N PRO A 123 9.19 -2.80 -12.43
CA PRO A 123 9.31 -2.20 -11.10
C PRO A 123 7.97 -2.32 -10.38
N ILE A 124 7.94 -3.07 -9.28
CA ILE A 124 6.73 -3.28 -8.49
C ILE A 124 6.99 -3.09 -7.00
N PRO A 125 6.00 -2.67 -6.20
CA PRO A 125 6.14 -2.63 -4.76
C PRO A 125 6.55 -4.00 -4.21
N ALA A 126 7.53 -4.03 -3.30
CA ALA A 126 8.07 -5.28 -2.77
C ALA A 126 6.99 -6.18 -2.15
N ARG A 127 5.95 -5.61 -1.52
CA ARG A 127 4.82 -6.38 -0.99
C ARG A 127 4.12 -7.23 -2.05
N ILE A 128 3.97 -6.69 -3.29
CA ILE A 128 3.37 -7.42 -4.41
C ILE A 128 4.36 -8.47 -4.93
N ALA A 129 5.64 -8.11 -5.04
CA ALA A 129 6.70 -9.03 -5.45
C ALA A 129 6.77 -10.24 -4.51
N ILE A 130 6.83 -10.00 -3.21
CA ILE A 130 6.91 -11.03 -2.16
C ILE A 130 5.66 -11.93 -2.19
N ALA A 131 4.45 -11.35 -2.33
CA ALA A 131 3.22 -12.13 -2.42
C ALA A 131 3.22 -13.08 -3.64
N ASN A 132 3.66 -12.60 -4.80
CA ASN A 132 3.78 -13.44 -6.00
C ASN A 132 4.86 -14.52 -5.87
N MET A 133 6.02 -14.21 -5.27
CA MET A 133 7.07 -15.19 -5.01
C MET A 133 6.62 -16.25 -3.99
N ALA A 134 5.91 -15.84 -2.94
CA ALA A 134 5.33 -16.77 -1.97
C ALA A 134 4.29 -17.71 -2.61
N ALA A 135 3.46 -17.20 -3.51
CA ALA A 135 2.47 -18.01 -4.24
C ALA A 135 3.10 -19.05 -5.18
N ALA A 136 4.33 -18.80 -5.65
CA ALA A 136 5.08 -19.76 -6.46
C ALA A 136 5.60 -20.96 -5.66
N ASP A 137 5.57 -20.91 -4.32
CA ASP A 137 6.02 -21.95 -3.39
C ASP A 137 7.46 -22.45 -3.66
N VAL A 138 8.33 -21.52 -4.04
CA VAL A 138 9.77 -21.77 -4.24
C VAL A 138 10.58 -20.71 -3.50
N PRO A 139 11.82 -21.02 -3.09
CA PRO A 139 12.72 -20.01 -2.55
C PRO A 139 12.92 -18.83 -3.52
N ALA A 140 13.31 -17.68 -3.00
CA ALA A 140 13.68 -16.55 -3.83
C ALA A 140 15.09 -16.06 -3.53
N ILE A 141 15.71 -15.39 -4.49
CA ILE A 141 16.99 -14.72 -4.29
C ILE A 141 16.91 -13.29 -4.81
N MET A 142 17.31 -12.37 -3.95
CA MET A 142 17.46 -10.96 -4.31
C MET A 142 18.92 -10.69 -4.66
N ASP A 143 19.12 -9.99 -5.77
CA ASP A 143 20.43 -9.57 -6.27
C ASP A 143 21.46 -10.70 -6.39
N PRO A 144 21.17 -11.82 -7.11
CA PRO A 144 22.05 -13.01 -7.14
C PRO A 144 23.47 -12.73 -7.67
N ALA A 145 23.67 -11.69 -8.48
CA ALA A 145 24.98 -11.23 -8.96
C ALA A 145 25.44 -9.94 -8.26
N GLY A 146 24.71 -9.51 -7.23
CA GLY A 146 25.05 -8.33 -6.44
C GLY A 146 26.15 -8.61 -5.40
N PRO A 147 26.64 -7.56 -4.74
CA PRO A 147 27.67 -7.69 -3.69
C PRO A 147 27.18 -8.42 -2.45
N ILE A 148 25.88 -8.39 -2.19
CA ILE A 148 25.23 -9.06 -1.05
C ILE A 148 23.96 -9.72 -1.56
N PRO A 149 24.01 -10.95 -2.08
CA PRO A 149 22.81 -11.68 -2.42
C PRO A 149 22.06 -12.09 -1.14
N TYR A 150 20.73 -11.99 -1.16
CA TYR A 150 19.89 -12.44 -0.06
C TYR A 150 18.94 -13.54 -0.55
N ARG A 151 18.99 -14.70 0.10
CA ARG A 151 18.10 -15.83 -0.19
C ARG A 151 16.96 -15.85 0.82
N PHE A 152 15.74 -15.84 0.31
CA PHE A 152 14.52 -16.03 1.07
C PHE A 152 14.11 -17.49 1.01
N GLU A 153 13.85 -18.10 2.14
CA GLU A 153 13.23 -19.41 2.20
C GLU A 153 11.70 -19.28 2.04
N THR A 154 11.02 -20.37 1.68
CA THR A 154 9.56 -20.34 1.40
C THR A 154 8.72 -19.94 2.61
N ASP A 155 9.08 -20.36 3.82
CA ASP A 155 8.40 -19.98 5.06
C ASP A 155 8.63 -18.50 5.41
N GLU A 156 9.80 -17.97 5.09
CA GLU A 156 10.12 -16.55 5.23
C GLU A 156 9.27 -15.71 4.27
N LEU A 157 9.18 -16.09 2.99
CA LEU A 157 8.31 -15.44 2.01
C LEU A 157 6.83 -15.49 2.43
N ALA A 158 6.37 -16.63 2.93
CA ALA A 158 5.00 -16.79 3.41
C ALA A 158 4.69 -15.89 4.60
N SER A 159 5.65 -15.73 5.53
CA SER A 159 5.50 -14.82 6.67
C SER A 159 5.42 -13.36 6.23
N LEU A 160 6.32 -12.93 5.34
CA LEU A 160 6.34 -11.58 4.80
C LEU A 160 5.08 -11.27 3.98
N ALA A 161 4.61 -12.20 3.14
CA ALA A 161 3.37 -12.07 2.38
C ALA A 161 2.15 -11.95 3.31
N ALA A 162 2.17 -12.61 4.46
CA ALA A 162 1.15 -12.49 5.50
C ALA A 162 1.30 -11.22 6.38
N GLY A 163 2.24 -10.33 6.08
CA GLY A 163 2.49 -9.10 6.84
C GLY A 163 3.10 -9.33 8.22
N ARG A 164 3.83 -10.43 8.42
CA ARG A 164 4.46 -10.81 9.69
C ARG A 164 5.98 -10.87 9.55
N LEU A 165 6.67 -10.62 10.66
CA LEU A 165 8.12 -10.81 10.72
C LEU A 165 8.46 -12.32 10.72
N PRO A 166 9.35 -12.79 9.84
CA PRO A 166 9.76 -14.19 9.80
C PRO A 166 10.28 -14.69 11.15
N GLY A 167 9.85 -15.89 11.53
CA GLY A 167 10.21 -16.51 12.81
C GLY A 167 9.56 -15.88 14.05
N SER A 168 8.53 -15.03 13.88
CA SER A 168 7.71 -14.51 14.97
C SER A 168 6.26 -14.31 14.51
N ASP A 169 5.33 -14.14 15.46
CA ASP A 169 3.97 -13.72 15.17
C ASP A 169 3.81 -12.19 15.17
N GLU A 170 4.91 -11.47 15.30
CA GLU A 170 4.91 -10.01 15.35
C GLU A 170 4.53 -9.43 13.98
N PRO A 171 3.58 -8.48 13.90
CA PRO A 171 3.25 -7.83 12.65
C PRO A 171 4.45 -7.04 12.12
N LEU A 172 4.71 -7.15 10.83
CA LEU A 172 5.81 -6.48 10.14
C LEU A 172 5.74 -4.96 10.26
N PHE A 173 4.55 -4.44 10.09
CA PHE A 173 4.19 -3.07 10.42
C PHE A 173 3.42 -3.14 11.72
N GLY A 174 3.85 -2.38 12.74
CA GLY A 174 3.09 -2.30 13.98
C GLY A 174 1.62 -2.11 13.65
N GLU A 175 0.72 -2.66 14.47
CA GLU A 175 -0.71 -2.44 14.28
C GLU A 175 -0.88 -0.96 13.97
N ALA A 176 -1.34 -0.66 12.76
CA ALA A 176 -1.77 0.69 12.47
C ALA A 176 -2.73 1.02 13.61
N PRO A 177 -2.45 2.05 14.42
CA PRO A 177 -3.30 2.32 15.56
C PRO A 177 -4.70 2.30 14.99
N SER A 178 -5.54 1.38 15.49
CA SER A 178 -6.92 1.27 15.05
C SER A 178 -7.55 2.61 15.37
N ARG A 179 -7.48 3.53 14.41
CA ARG A 179 -8.06 4.85 14.54
C ARG A 179 -9.55 4.60 14.49
N SER A 180 -10.14 4.48 15.66
CA SER A 180 -11.60 4.45 15.75
C SER A 180 -12.12 5.81 15.26
N LEU A 181 -12.57 5.83 14.01
CA LEU A 181 -13.29 6.99 13.50
C LEU A 181 -14.69 6.95 14.10
N ARG A 182 -14.98 7.86 15.02
CA ARG A 182 -16.32 8.06 15.52
C ARG A 182 -17.02 9.13 14.70
N LEU A 183 -18.17 8.79 14.14
CA LEU A 183 -19.00 9.73 13.40
C LEU A 183 -20.17 10.18 14.28
N HIS A 184 -20.43 11.45 14.26
CA HIS A 184 -21.53 12.08 14.98
C HIS A 184 -22.35 12.96 14.03
N ALA A 185 -23.63 13.11 14.31
CA ALA A 185 -24.45 14.04 13.58
C ALA A 185 -23.85 15.47 13.62
N PRO A 186 -24.03 16.27 12.58
CA PRO A 186 -23.63 17.67 12.58
C PRO A 186 -24.42 18.42 13.65
N GLY A 187 -23.80 19.42 14.25
CA GLY A 187 -24.49 20.29 15.21
C GLY A 187 -25.32 21.36 14.50
N LEU A 188 -26.19 22.05 15.26
CA LEU A 188 -26.98 23.19 14.75
C LEU A 188 -26.09 24.34 14.23
N ASP A 189 -24.88 24.44 14.72
CA ASP A 189 -23.85 25.40 14.31
C ASP A 189 -23.33 25.18 12.88
N THR A 190 -23.66 24.07 12.24
CA THR A 190 -23.23 23.76 10.86
C THR A 190 -24.28 24.10 9.79
N LEU A 191 -25.49 24.52 10.17
CA LEU A 191 -26.60 24.75 9.22
C LEU A 191 -26.29 25.80 8.16
N ASP A 192 -25.59 26.88 8.51
CA ASP A 192 -25.22 27.92 7.54
C ASP A 192 -24.13 27.42 6.59
N LEU A 193 -23.20 26.60 7.09
CA LEU A 193 -22.18 25.94 6.28
C LEU A 193 -22.82 24.94 5.31
N GLU A 194 -23.74 24.10 5.79
CA GLU A 194 -24.47 23.13 4.94
C GLU A 194 -25.19 23.85 3.78
N ARG A 195 -25.83 24.99 4.07
CA ARG A 195 -26.51 25.78 3.05
C ARG A 195 -25.53 26.35 2.03
N SER A 196 -24.41 26.90 2.49
CA SER A 196 -23.36 27.45 1.62
C SER A 196 -22.74 26.36 0.73
N LEU A 197 -22.45 25.19 1.31
CA LEU A 197 -21.92 24.04 0.58
C LEU A 197 -22.95 23.48 -0.43
N ALA A 198 -24.23 23.41 -0.05
CA ALA A 198 -25.29 22.97 -0.97
C ALA A 198 -25.37 23.90 -2.22
N ASP A 199 -25.22 25.20 -2.04
CA ASP A 199 -25.21 26.16 -3.16
C ASP A 199 -23.94 25.97 -4.04
N ALA A 200 -22.79 25.75 -3.41
CA ALA A 200 -21.52 25.51 -4.13
C ALA A 200 -21.50 24.17 -4.90
N LEU A 201 -22.22 23.16 -4.40
CA LEU A 201 -22.27 21.84 -5.03
C LEU A 201 -23.19 21.79 -6.25
N ARG A 202 -24.04 22.81 -6.49
CA ARG A 202 -24.92 22.86 -7.66
C ARG A 202 -24.12 22.90 -8.96
N GLY A 203 -24.38 21.95 -9.83
CA GLY A 203 -23.72 21.85 -11.13
C GLY A 203 -22.33 21.20 -11.11
N THR A 204 -21.84 20.72 -9.97
CA THR A 204 -20.51 20.11 -9.85
C THR A 204 -20.49 18.61 -10.25
N GLY A 205 -21.65 18.00 -10.49
CA GLY A 205 -21.73 16.56 -10.78
C GLY A 205 -21.85 15.67 -9.53
N VAL A 206 -21.77 16.23 -8.32
CA VAL A 206 -22.00 15.49 -7.05
C VAL A 206 -23.47 15.06 -6.97
N ASP A 207 -23.72 13.81 -6.61
CA ASP A 207 -25.07 13.24 -6.50
C ASP A 207 -25.69 13.52 -5.12
N ALA A 208 -24.88 13.40 -4.07
CA ALA A 208 -25.31 13.73 -2.69
C ALA A 208 -24.12 14.11 -1.82
N ALA A 209 -24.39 14.89 -0.77
CA ALA A 209 -23.36 15.29 0.18
C ALA A 209 -23.88 15.26 1.62
N TRP A 210 -23.02 14.89 2.55
CA TRP A 210 -23.23 14.82 3.98
C TRP A 210 -22.18 15.65 4.71
N LEU A 211 -22.58 16.33 5.76
CA LEU A 211 -21.64 16.91 6.71
C LEU A 211 -21.79 16.15 8.03
N VAL A 212 -20.70 15.65 8.58
CA VAL A 212 -20.67 14.93 9.86
C VAL A 212 -19.51 15.44 10.70
N ARG A 213 -19.59 15.26 12.00
CA ARG A 213 -18.43 15.43 12.87
C ARG A 213 -17.71 14.10 12.98
N SER A 214 -16.44 14.12 12.68
CA SER A 214 -15.52 12.98 12.85
C SER A 214 -14.67 13.24 14.08
N GLU A 215 -14.43 12.20 14.87
CA GLU A 215 -13.48 12.23 15.98
C GLU A 215 -12.46 11.11 15.75
N SER A 216 -11.21 11.49 15.54
CA SER A 216 -10.07 10.60 15.49
C SER A 216 -9.04 11.05 16.52
N ASP A 217 -8.56 10.13 17.34
CA ASP A 217 -7.58 10.42 18.41
C ASP A 217 -8.03 11.53 19.39
N GLY A 218 -9.33 11.61 19.66
CA GLY A 218 -9.92 12.61 20.56
C GLY A 218 -9.99 14.03 19.98
N ARG A 219 -9.73 14.21 18.68
CA ARG A 219 -9.80 15.50 17.98
C ARG A 219 -11.03 15.54 17.09
N PRO A 220 -12.02 16.38 17.41
CA PRO A 220 -13.18 16.56 16.56
C PRO A 220 -12.80 17.37 15.31
N ARG A 221 -13.26 16.92 14.14
CA ARG A 221 -13.17 17.63 12.87
C ARG A 221 -14.50 17.56 12.13
N LEU A 222 -14.69 18.42 11.16
CA LEU A 222 -15.77 18.27 10.19
C LEU A 222 -15.32 17.36 9.06
N LEU A 223 -16.20 16.49 8.59
CA LEU A 223 -16.01 15.64 7.44
C LEU A 223 -17.13 15.92 6.44
N LEU A 224 -16.75 16.39 5.26
CA LEU A 224 -17.62 16.52 4.10
C LEU A 224 -17.55 15.24 3.27
N GLY A 225 -18.58 14.42 3.33
CA GLY A 225 -18.70 13.21 2.52
C GLY A 225 -19.43 13.51 1.22
N LEU A 226 -18.84 13.15 0.08
CA LEU A 226 -19.37 13.35 -1.26
C LEU A 226 -19.70 12.01 -1.92
N LEU A 227 -20.82 11.91 -2.61
CA LEU A 227 -21.20 10.78 -3.45
C LEU A 227 -21.39 11.27 -4.89
N GLY A 228 -20.77 10.59 -5.84
CA GLY A 228 -20.83 10.91 -7.26
C GLY A 228 -19.59 10.45 -8.01
N PRO A 229 -19.41 10.83 -9.28
CA PRO A 229 -18.21 10.53 -10.04
C PRO A 229 -16.96 11.15 -9.37
N GLU A 230 -15.85 10.42 -9.38
CA GLU A 230 -14.59 10.90 -8.82
C GLU A 230 -14.17 12.24 -9.45
N GLY A 231 -13.73 13.18 -8.63
CA GLY A 231 -13.35 14.54 -9.04
C GLY A 231 -14.54 15.53 -9.19
N ALA A 232 -15.79 15.07 -9.14
CA ALA A 232 -16.92 15.99 -9.07
C ALA A 232 -16.87 16.79 -7.75
N GLY A 233 -17.01 18.10 -7.76
CA GLY A 233 -16.92 18.94 -6.56
C GLY A 233 -15.51 19.29 -6.11
N ALA A 234 -14.46 18.95 -6.84
CA ALA A 234 -13.07 19.28 -6.51
C ALA A 234 -12.79 20.80 -6.36
N THR A 235 -13.71 21.63 -6.84
CA THR A 235 -13.62 23.09 -6.77
C THR A 235 -14.41 23.70 -5.61
N VAL A 236 -15.02 22.86 -4.75
CA VAL A 236 -15.80 23.37 -3.62
C VAL A 236 -14.85 23.84 -2.54
N ASP A 237 -14.95 25.15 -2.23
CA ASP A 237 -14.19 25.74 -1.14
C ASP A 237 -14.79 25.32 0.21
N VAL A 238 -13.99 24.71 1.04
CA VAL A 238 -14.38 24.23 2.38
C VAL A 238 -13.58 24.95 3.45
N PRO A 239 -14.17 25.24 4.62
CA PRO A 239 -13.44 25.86 5.71
C PRO A 239 -12.23 25.05 6.15
N ASP A 240 -11.19 25.74 6.62
CA ASP A 240 -10.02 25.11 7.23
C ASP A 240 -10.41 24.11 8.34
N GLY A 241 -9.81 22.94 8.31
CA GLY A 241 -10.09 21.87 9.27
C GLY A 241 -11.29 20.99 8.91
N THR A 242 -11.85 21.14 7.70
CA THR A 242 -12.83 20.21 7.15
C THR A 242 -12.14 19.21 6.24
N ASP A 243 -12.26 17.94 6.56
CA ASP A 243 -11.75 16.85 5.70
C ASP A 243 -12.81 16.55 4.62
N VAL A 244 -12.38 16.41 3.36
CA VAL A 244 -13.27 16.06 2.24
C VAL A 244 -12.96 14.63 1.81
N VAL A 245 -14.01 13.80 1.68
CA VAL A 245 -13.85 12.39 1.32
C VAL A 245 -14.95 11.94 0.36
N TRP A 246 -14.58 11.15 -0.63
CA TRP A 246 -15.52 10.42 -1.46
C TRP A 246 -16.07 9.23 -0.67
N LEU A 247 -17.40 9.11 -0.64
CA LEU A 247 -18.05 8.08 0.15
C LEU A 247 -18.25 6.81 -0.68
N GLU A 248 -17.59 5.76 -0.23
CA GLU A 248 -17.78 4.39 -0.69
C GLU A 248 -18.25 3.51 0.47
N GLU A 249 -18.79 2.34 0.17
CA GLU A 249 -19.09 1.37 1.23
C GLU A 249 -17.76 0.84 1.85
N PRO A 250 -17.64 0.67 3.17
CA PRO A 250 -18.70 0.75 4.19
C PRO A 250 -18.87 2.15 4.84
N LEU A 251 -18.04 3.15 4.48
CA LEU A 251 -18.09 4.50 5.10
C LEU A 251 -19.42 5.20 4.81
N LEU A 252 -19.96 5.03 3.59
CA LEU A 252 -21.27 5.59 3.21
C LEU A 252 -22.39 5.09 4.12
N ALA A 253 -22.40 3.79 4.44
CA ALA A 253 -23.37 3.22 5.38
C ALA A 253 -23.23 3.84 6.78
N SER A 254 -22.00 4.03 7.24
CA SER A 254 -21.71 4.65 8.55
C SER A 254 -22.15 6.11 8.62
N VAL A 255 -21.93 6.89 7.56
CA VAL A 255 -22.37 8.28 7.46
C VAL A 255 -23.89 8.37 7.44
N ARG A 256 -24.57 7.53 6.64
CA ARG A 256 -26.06 7.46 6.59
C ARG A 256 -26.71 7.09 7.91
N ALA A 257 -26.01 6.34 8.75
CA ALA A 257 -26.51 5.96 10.08
C ALA A 257 -26.56 7.14 11.05
N VAL A 258 -25.75 8.20 10.84
CA VAL A 258 -25.64 9.33 11.79
C VAL A 258 -26.15 10.65 11.22
N ALA A 259 -26.25 10.80 9.90
CA ALA A 259 -26.70 12.05 9.28
C ALA A 259 -27.54 11.81 8.02
N GLN A 260 -28.45 12.77 7.73
CA GLN A 260 -29.12 12.85 6.44
C GLN A 260 -28.28 13.70 5.47
N PRO A 261 -28.38 13.46 4.15
CA PRO A 261 -27.69 14.32 3.20
C PRO A 261 -28.28 15.73 3.25
N PHE A 262 -27.41 16.74 3.32
CA PHE A 262 -27.83 18.14 3.23
C PHE A 262 -27.99 18.61 1.78
N TYR A 263 -27.39 17.86 0.85
CA TYR A 263 -27.49 18.08 -0.59
C TYR A 263 -27.84 16.78 -1.30
N GLN A 264 -28.78 16.83 -2.23
CA GLN A 264 -29.08 15.79 -3.21
C GLN A 264 -29.38 16.45 -4.53
N ARG A 265 -28.78 15.92 -5.61
CA ARG A 265 -29.04 16.39 -6.95
C ARG A 265 -30.44 15.95 -7.38
N ASP A 266 -31.29 16.92 -7.79
CA ASP A 266 -32.56 16.61 -8.41
C ASP A 266 -32.30 15.82 -9.72
N ARG A 267 -32.95 14.67 -9.88
CA ARG A 267 -32.85 13.80 -11.04
C ARG A 267 -33.78 14.27 -12.17
#